data_e0df60a5ce44e9e093a046fd076f95d7
#
_entry.id   e0df60a5ce44e9e093a046fd076f95d7
#
_cell.length_a   1.000
_cell.length_b   1.000
_cell.length_c   1.000
_cell.angle_alpha   90.00
_cell.angle_beta   90.00
_cell.angle_gamma   90.00
#
_symmetry.space_group_name_H-M   'P 1'
#
loop_
_entity.id
_entity.type
_entity.pdbx_description
1 polymer ?
#
loop_
_entity_poly.entity_id
_entity_poly.type
_entity_poly.pdbx_seq_one_letter_code
_entity_poly.pdbx_strand_id
1 'polypeptide(L)'
;MPDYLKYGDKGAAVKQLQRLLNHNAYHKMRTDLVLDGEFGPLTSGAVQETKYWLGYPKEELKPIAGDQLNRLLHGEPLPADYDSRRKLRQKKREDEKDAQTDMDKMRLRVLGIIKGELGTLERPNHSNNIKYTDYWGWGNVAYCVIGMSWAWIKAGSTAFVKGSRWAGCREMLAAAKQGGYGICLTHDPDPGCPGVIDFNGDASPDHCITFVKNNGDGTCQTFEFNSSRNGVEGVWNQTRPLRSCWWFNVLK
;
A
#
# COMPACT_ATOMS: atom_id res chain seq x y z
N MET A 1 -20.34 -1.08 38.98
CA MET A 1 -20.19 -2.05 37.87
C MET A 1 -19.51 -3.31 38.41
N PRO A 2 -19.70 -4.48 37.81
CA PRO A 2 -18.84 -5.62 38.14
C PRO A 2 -17.38 -5.24 37.95
N ASP A 3 -16.47 -5.87 38.70
CA ASP A 3 -15.02 -5.54 38.67
C ASP A 3 -14.38 -5.61 37.28
N TYR A 4 -15.01 -6.36 36.36
CA TYR A 4 -14.62 -6.42 34.95
C TYR A 4 -15.77 -6.93 34.08
N LEU A 5 -15.76 -6.56 32.78
CA LEU A 5 -16.62 -7.07 31.73
C LEU A 5 -15.76 -7.73 30.64
N LYS A 6 -16.25 -8.85 30.07
CA LYS A 6 -15.53 -9.66 29.07
C LYS A 6 -16.49 -10.26 28.05
N TYR A 7 -15.94 -10.89 27.04
CA TYR A 7 -16.71 -11.60 26.03
C TYR A 7 -17.74 -12.58 26.64
N GLY A 8 -18.96 -12.49 26.14
CA GLY A 8 -20.11 -13.30 26.59
C GLY A 8 -20.96 -12.63 27.67
N ASP A 9 -20.49 -11.59 28.34
CA ASP A 9 -21.27 -10.85 29.32
C ASP A 9 -22.41 -10.07 28.66
N LYS A 10 -23.54 -9.91 29.36
CA LYS A 10 -24.73 -9.23 28.86
C LYS A 10 -25.36 -8.32 29.92
N GLY A 11 -26.14 -7.34 29.44
CA GLY A 11 -26.97 -6.51 30.28
C GLY A 11 -26.58 -5.02 30.35
N ALA A 12 -27.14 -4.32 31.34
CA ALA A 12 -27.03 -2.86 31.44
C ALA A 12 -25.58 -2.36 31.58
N ALA A 13 -24.71 -3.10 32.28
CA ALA A 13 -23.29 -2.74 32.45
C ALA A 13 -22.54 -2.78 31.12
N VAL A 14 -22.80 -3.78 30.27
CA VAL A 14 -22.21 -3.86 28.92
C VAL A 14 -22.73 -2.72 28.04
N LYS A 15 -24.04 -2.43 28.10
CA LYS A 15 -24.64 -1.31 27.34
C LYS A 15 -24.02 0.03 27.75
N GLN A 16 -23.75 0.22 29.04
CA GLN A 16 -23.04 1.42 29.53
C GLN A 16 -21.60 1.48 28.99
N LEU A 17 -20.87 0.37 29.00
CA LEU A 17 -19.53 0.29 28.41
C LEU A 17 -19.54 0.64 26.91
N GLN A 18 -20.49 0.07 26.14
CA GLN A 18 -20.64 0.38 24.71
C GLN A 18 -20.87 1.88 24.47
N ARG A 19 -21.71 2.52 25.32
CA ARG A 19 -21.94 3.96 25.26
C ARG A 19 -20.65 4.75 25.54
N LEU A 20 -19.90 4.39 26.55
CA LEU A 20 -18.63 5.03 26.89
C LEU A 20 -17.59 4.86 25.76
N LEU A 21 -17.50 3.67 25.16
CA LEU A 21 -16.61 3.41 24.03
C LEU A 21 -16.97 4.28 22.83
N ASN A 22 -18.25 4.40 22.47
CA ASN A 22 -18.71 5.23 21.35
C ASN A 22 -18.43 6.73 21.56
N HIS A 23 -18.51 7.22 22.78
CA HIS A 23 -18.26 8.63 23.11
C HIS A 23 -16.77 8.95 23.34
N ASN A 24 -15.91 7.94 23.36
CA ASN A 24 -14.51 8.14 23.66
C ASN A 24 -13.72 8.55 22.40
N ALA A 25 -12.92 9.62 22.51
CA ALA A 25 -12.05 10.12 21.43
C ALA A 25 -10.99 9.12 20.95
N TYR A 26 -10.72 8.06 21.72
CA TYR A 26 -9.77 7.01 21.40
C TYR A 26 -10.37 5.81 20.69
N HIS A 27 -11.73 5.77 20.57
CA HIS A 27 -12.42 4.78 19.75
C HIS A 27 -12.29 5.17 18.27
N LYS A 28 -11.63 4.35 17.47
CA LYS A 28 -11.32 4.64 16.06
C LYS A 28 -12.02 3.70 15.07
N MET A 29 -12.93 2.84 15.55
CA MET A 29 -13.73 1.99 14.67
C MET A 29 -14.54 2.85 13.67
N ARG A 30 -14.74 2.29 12.47
CA ARG A 30 -15.45 3.01 11.38
C ARG A 30 -16.91 3.28 11.70
N THR A 31 -17.51 2.48 12.57
CA THR A 31 -18.91 2.58 12.95
C THR A 31 -19.03 2.45 14.47
N ASP A 32 -19.97 3.19 15.04
CA ASP A 32 -20.30 3.06 16.45
C ASP A 32 -20.86 1.67 16.78
N LEU A 33 -20.60 1.22 18.00
CA LEU A 33 -21.19 -0.01 18.53
C LEU A 33 -22.71 0.17 18.68
N VAL A 34 -23.45 -0.87 18.29
CA VAL A 34 -24.87 -0.98 18.66
C VAL A 34 -24.95 -1.13 20.18
N LEU A 35 -25.85 -0.37 20.83
CA LEU A 35 -26.05 -0.43 22.28
C LEU A 35 -27.02 -1.58 22.65
N ASP A 36 -26.64 -2.81 22.26
CA ASP A 36 -27.44 -4.02 22.47
C ASP A 36 -27.25 -4.64 23.87
N GLY A 37 -26.21 -4.22 24.58
CA GLY A 37 -25.86 -4.77 25.89
C GLY A 37 -25.21 -6.15 25.80
N GLU A 38 -24.67 -6.55 24.65
CA GLU A 38 -23.93 -7.81 24.47
C GLU A 38 -22.43 -7.55 24.29
N PHE A 39 -21.60 -8.16 25.12
CA PHE A 39 -20.15 -8.12 24.94
C PHE A 39 -19.73 -9.16 23.91
N GLY A 40 -20.04 -8.85 22.63
CA GLY A 40 -19.70 -9.66 21.48
C GLY A 40 -18.34 -9.34 20.87
N PRO A 41 -18.03 -9.88 19.65
CA PRO A 41 -16.75 -9.63 18.96
C PRO A 41 -16.49 -8.15 18.71
N LEU A 42 -17.50 -7.36 18.34
CA LEU A 42 -17.35 -5.92 18.08
C LEU A 42 -17.00 -5.15 19.36
N THR A 43 -17.68 -5.42 20.47
CA THR A 43 -17.37 -4.82 21.77
C THR A 43 -15.97 -5.22 22.25
N SER A 44 -15.57 -6.49 22.03
CA SER A 44 -14.22 -6.98 22.31
C SER A 44 -13.15 -6.20 21.53
N GLY A 45 -13.35 -6.04 20.23
CA GLY A 45 -12.46 -5.27 19.35
C GLY A 45 -12.34 -3.81 19.79
N ALA A 46 -13.48 -3.18 20.11
CA ALA A 46 -13.53 -1.79 20.58
C ALA A 46 -12.77 -1.60 21.90
N VAL A 47 -12.89 -2.53 22.85
CA VAL A 47 -12.12 -2.51 24.10
C VAL A 47 -10.62 -2.60 23.83
N GLN A 48 -10.19 -3.53 22.98
CA GLN A 48 -8.76 -3.69 22.64
C GLN A 48 -8.21 -2.45 21.94
N GLU A 49 -8.94 -1.92 20.97
CA GLU A 49 -8.55 -0.72 20.22
C GLU A 49 -8.47 0.50 21.15
N THR A 50 -9.46 0.70 22.00
CA THR A 50 -9.46 1.80 22.97
C THR A 50 -8.26 1.69 23.93
N LYS A 51 -7.99 0.51 24.47
CA LYS A 51 -6.79 0.28 25.29
C LYS A 51 -5.50 0.60 24.53
N TYR A 52 -5.41 0.16 23.28
CA TYR A 52 -4.25 0.49 22.45
C TYR A 52 -4.06 2.01 22.36
N TRP A 53 -5.09 2.77 22.00
CA TRP A 53 -4.99 4.22 21.86
C TRP A 53 -4.89 4.98 23.19
N LEU A 54 -5.27 4.38 24.31
CA LEU A 54 -5.00 4.89 25.65
C LEU A 54 -3.55 4.63 26.12
N GLY A 55 -2.76 3.85 25.39
CA GLY A 55 -1.36 3.57 25.70
C GLY A 55 -1.13 2.38 26.62
N TYR A 56 -2.07 1.47 26.78
CA TYR A 56 -1.86 0.23 27.52
C TYR A 56 -0.66 -0.56 26.98
N PRO A 57 0.13 -1.24 27.84
CA PRO A 57 1.19 -2.11 27.38
C PRO A 57 0.62 -3.31 26.60
N LYS A 58 1.44 -3.93 25.75
CA LYS A 58 0.98 -4.98 24.80
C LYS A 58 0.30 -6.16 25.49
N GLU A 59 0.81 -6.59 26.61
CA GLU A 59 0.32 -7.71 27.43
C GLU A 59 -1.06 -7.45 28.05
N GLU A 60 -1.45 -6.18 28.18
CA GLU A 60 -2.74 -5.75 28.74
C GLU A 60 -3.80 -5.43 27.67
N LEU A 61 -3.47 -5.58 26.38
CA LEU A 61 -4.40 -5.37 25.27
C LEU A 61 -5.44 -6.52 25.14
N LYS A 62 -5.83 -7.11 26.25
CA LYS A 62 -6.89 -8.14 26.31
C LYS A 62 -8.27 -7.49 26.19
N PRO A 63 -9.26 -8.17 25.59
CA PRO A 63 -10.63 -7.65 25.45
C PRO A 63 -11.42 -7.79 26.77
N ILE A 64 -10.87 -7.24 27.85
CA ILE A 64 -11.47 -7.22 29.17
C ILE A 64 -11.54 -5.76 29.62
N ALA A 65 -12.74 -5.28 29.93
CA ALA A 65 -12.96 -3.95 30.47
C ALA A 65 -12.99 -4.01 32.00
N GLY A 66 -11.86 -3.71 32.64
CA GLY A 66 -11.73 -3.62 34.10
C GLY A 66 -11.90 -2.20 34.64
N ASP A 67 -11.75 -2.06 35.94
CA ASP A 67 -11.93 -0.80 36.66
C ASP A 67 -11.05 0.34 36.12
N GLN A 68 -9.77 0.08 35.85
CA GLN A 68 -8.88 1.09 35.29
C GLN A 68 -9.40 1.64 33.94
N LEU A 69 -9.82 0.77 33.02
CA LEU A 69 -10.38 1.21 31.73
C LEU A 69 -11.65 2.05 31.97
N ASN A 70 -12.52 1.60 32.87
CA ASN A 70 -13.74 2.32 33.22
C ASN A 70 -13.44 3.74 33.73
N ARG A 71 -12.49 3.90 34.65
CA ARG A 71 -12.07 5.21 35.19
C ARG A 71 -11.53 6.13 34.08
N LEU A 72 -10.64 5.59 33.22
CA LEU A 72 -10.08 6.35 32.10
C LEU A 72 -11.16 6.78 31.09
N LEU A 73 -12.17 5.94 30.84
CA LEU A 73 -13.32 6.27 30.00
C LEU A 73 -14.21 7.36 30.61
N HIS A 74 -14.19 7.51 31.94
CA HIS A 74 -14.87 8.60 32.66
C HIS A 74 -14.00 9.86 32.80
N GLY A 75 -12.84 9.91 32.18
CA GLY A 75 -12.02 11.12 32.09
C GLY A 75 -10.92 11.23 33.16
N GLU A 76 -10.60 10.15 33.88
CA GLU A 76 -9.40 10.18 34.72
C GLU A 76 -8.14 10.41 33.88
N PRO A 77 -7.12 11.11 34.42
CA PRO A 77 -5.88 11.34 33.70
C PRO A 77 -5.13 10.04 33.44
N LEU A 78 -4.51 9.95 32.26
CA LEU A 78 -3.67 8.81 31.91
C LEU A 78 -2.41 8.74 32.79
N PRO A 79 -2.00 7.53 33.23
CA PRO A 79 -0.66 7.35 33.80
C PRO A 79 0.42 7.86 32.83
N ALA A 80 1.49 8.43 33.34
CA ALA A 80 2.53 9.08 32.54
C ALA A 80 3.16 8.14 31.49
N ASP A 81 3.36 6.87 31.84
CA ASP A 81 3.88 5.84 30.93
C ASP A 81 2.88 5.45 29.84
N TYR A 82 1.56 5.51 30.11
CA TYR A 82 0.49 5.32 29.12
C TYR A 82 0.44 6.49 28.14
N ASP A 83 0.52 7.72 28.64
CA ASP A 83 0.54 8.91 27.81
C ASP A 83 1.76 8.96 26.89
N SER A 84 2.92 8.53 27.35
CA SER A 84 4.13 8.41 26.55
C SER A 84 3.97 7.39 25.41
N ARG A 85 3.44 6.19 25.71
CA ARG A 85 3.16 5.17 24.68
C ARG A 85 2.08 5.63 23.69
N ARG A 86 1.06 6.31 24.15
CA ARG A 86 0.01 6.90 23.33
C ARG A 86 0.58 7.88 22.31
N LYS A 87 1.38 8.84 22.77
CA LYS A 87 2.05 9.84 21.92
C LYS A 87 2.94 9.20 20.87
N LEU A 88 3.72 8.17 21.25
CA LEU A 88 4.56 7.43 20.31
C LEU A 88 3.73 6.72 19.21
N ARG A 89 2.60 6.09 19.58
CA ARG A 89 1.70 5.42 18.63
C ARG A 89 1.04 6.41 17.69
N GLN A 90 0.60 7.56 18.22
CA GLN A 90 0.02 8.64 17.40
C GLN A 90 1.03 9.16 16.39
N LYS A 91 2.24 9.48 16.84
CA LYS A 91 3.32 9.94 15.95
C LYS A 91 3.63 8.92 14.86
N LYS A 92 3.78 7.64 15.21
CA LYS A 92 4.02 6.58 14.23
C LYS A 92 2.92 6.53 13.15
N ARG A 93 1.65 6.66 13.55
CA ARG A 93 0.52 6.67 12.60
C ARG A 93 0.53 7.91 11.69
N GLU A 94 0.90 9.07 12.24
CA GLU A 94 1.06 10.30 11.44
C GLU A 94 2.20 10.14 10.43
N ASP A 95 3.37 9.66 10.87
CA ASP A 95 4.53 9.40 10.01
C ASP A 95 4.17 8.39 8.88
N GLU A 96 3.42 7.32 9.19
CA GLU A 96 2.94 6.34 8.20
C GLU A 96 1.96 6.98 7.18
N LYS A 97 1.07 7.84 7.64
CA LYS A 97 0.12 8.56 6.77
C LYS A 97 0.82 9.55 5.86
N ASP A 98 1.81 10.29 6.39
CA ASP A 98 2.60 11.25 5.60
C ASP A 98 3.44 10.53 4.55
N ALA A 99 4.08 9.41 4.93
CA ALA A 99 4.83 8.58 3.99
C ALA A 99 3.94 8.03 2.86
N GLN A 100 2.71 7.59 3.15
CA GLN A 100 1.76 7.15 2.14
C GLN A 100 1.38 8.29 1.19
N THR A 101 1.12 9.48 1.73
CA THR A 101 0.78 10.67 0.93
C THR A 101 1.92 11.06 -0.02
N ASP A 102 3.16 10.97 0.41
CA ASP A 102 4.34 11.29 -0.43
C ASP A 102 4.54 10.25 -1.53
N MET A 103 4.27 8.97 -1.24
CA MET A 103 4.29 7.92 -2.26
C MET A 103 3.17 8.09 -3.29
N ASP A 104 1.98 8.54 -2.88
CA ASP A 104 0.87 8.86 -3.79
C ASP A 104 1.27 9.98 -4.74
N LYS A 105 1.86 11.05 -4.23
CA LYS A 105 2.40 12.15 -5.04
C LYS A 105 3.50 11.67 -6.00
N MET A 106 4.37 10.77 -5.54
CA MET A 106 5.44 10.21 -6.39
C MET A 106 4.87 9.38 -7.52
N ARG A 107 3.89 8.49 -7.26
CA ARG A 107 3.19 7.71 -8.29
C ARG A 107 2.54 8.60 -9.36
N LEU A 108 1.89 9.70 -8.93
CA LEU A 108 1.31 10.68 -9.87
C LEU A 108 2.37 11.36 -10.73
N ARG A 109 3.54 11.69 -10.16
CA ARG A 109 4.68 12.22 -10.94
C ARG A 109 5.17 11.20 -11.96
N VAL A 110 5.31 9.93 -11.58
CA VAL A 110 5.69 8.83 -12.50
C VAL A 110 4.72 8.75 -13.67
N LEU A 111 3.41 8.73 -13.40
CA LEU A 111 2.40 8.72 -14.47
C LEU A 111 2.50 9.95 -15.38
N GLY A 112 2.74 11.13 -14.83
CA GLY A 112 2.95 12.36 -15.59
C GLY A 112 4.17 12.28 -16.51
N ILE A 113 5.28 11.75 -16.00
CA ILE A 113 6.52 11.51 -16.75
C ILE A 113 6.25 10.54 -17.90
N ILE A 114 5.68 9.36 -17.63
CA ILE A 114 5.44 8.35 -18.67
C ILE A 114 4.42 8.85 -19.70
N LYS A 115 3.40 9.58 -19.27
CA LYS A 115 2.41 10.19 -20.18
C LYS A 115 3.06 11.17 -21.17
N GLY A 116 4.08 11.91 -20.73
CA GLY A 116 4.87 12.79 -21.59
C GLY A 116 5.77 12.04 -22.58
N GLU A 117 6.02 10.75 -22.35
CA GLU A 117 6.84 9.89 -23.20
C GLU A 117 6.01 9.08 -24.23
N LEU A 118 4.68 9.08 -24.11
CA LEU A 118 3.81 8.33 -25.06
C LEU A 118 4.07 8.78 -26.50
N GLY A 119 4.29 7.81 -27.39
CA GLY A 119 4.67 8.04 -28.78
C GLY A 119 6.16 8.24 -29.03
N THR A 120 7.02 8.13 -27.99
CA THR A 120 8.48 8.05 -28.20
C THR A 120 8.81 6.72 -28.88
N LEU A 121 9.51 6.77 -30.01
CA LEU A 121 9.75 5.63 -30.89
C LEU A 121 11.21 5.20 -30.88
N GLU A 122 11.44 3.93 -31.13
CA GLU A 122 12.78 3.41 -31.48
C GLU A 122 13.24 3.92 -32.86
N ARG A 123 14.52 4.10 -33.01
CA ARG A 123 15.11 4.50 -34.30
C ARG A 123 16.42 3.78 -34.56
N PRO A 124 16.44 2.84 -35.56
CA PRO A 124 15.28 2.38 -36.36
C PRO A 124 14.31 1.53 -35.56
N ASN A 125 13.09 1.30 -36.09
CA ASN A 125 12.08 0.45 -35.48
C ASN A 125 12.64 -0.98 -35.25
N HIS A 126 12.25 -1.66 -34.17
CA HIS A 126 12.76 -2.97 -33.71
C HIS A 126 14.27 -3.00 -33.36
N SER A 127 14.88 -1.85 -33.06
CA SER A 127 16.31 -1.78 -32.76
C SER A 127 16.64 -1.76 -31.27
N ASN A 128 15.65 -1.52 -30.41
CA ASN A 128 15.83 -1.15 -29.01
C ASN A 128 16.76 0.08 -28.81
N ASN A 129 16.99 0.87 -29.87
CA ASN A 129 17.81 2.07 -29.79
C ASN A 129 16.92 3.27 -29.42
N ILE A 130 17.01 3.71 -28.18
CA ILE A 130 16.15 4.73 -27.60
C ILE A 130 16.85 5.39 -26.40
N LYS A 131 16.49 6.63 -26.09
CA LYS A 131 17.12 7.43 -25.02
C LYS A 131 17.16 6.77 -23.63
N TYR A 132 16.32 5.78 -23.34
CA TYR A 132 16.29 5.10 -22.04
C TYR A 132 17.45 4.12 -21.92
N THR A 133 17.78 3.37 -23.00
CA THR A 133 18.94 2.50 -23.06
C THR A 133 20.23 3.31 -23.05
N ASP A 134 20.27 4.46 -23.72
CA ASP A 134 21.39 5.40 -23.65
C ASP A 134 21.60 5.93 -22.24
N TYR A 135 20.52 6.35 -21.57
CA TYR A 135 20.58 6.78 -20.17
C TYR A 135 21.12 5.68 -19.26
N TRP A 136 20.74 4.42 -19.53
CA TRP A 136 21.21 3.27 -18.75
C TRP A 136 22.68 2.93 -19.01
N GLY A 137 23.20 3.29 -20.17
CA GLY A 137 24.55 2.96 -20.66
C GLY A 137 24.61 1.58 -21.31
N TRP A 138 23.45 1.02 -21.70
CA TRP A 138 23.33 -0.25 -22.40
C TRP A 138 22.65 -0.01 -23.75
N GLY A 139 23.34 -0.34 -24.84
CA GLY A 139 22.75 -0.18 -26.17
C GLY A 139 21.93 -1.40 -26.58
N ASN A 140 20.87 -1.19 -27.33
CA ASN A 140 20.11 -2.20 -28.07
C ASN A 140 19.58 -3.38 -27.22
N VAL A 141 19.13 -3.11 -25.99
CA VAL A 141 18.53 -4.11 -25.10
C VAL A 141 17.06 -3.79 -24.86
N ALA A 142 16.27 -4.83 -24.56
CA ALA A 142 14.86 -4.64 -24.18
C ALA A 142 14.75 -3.64 -23.02
N TYR A 143 13.92 -2.62 -23.17
CA TYR A 143 13.88 -1.49 -22.26
C TYR A 143 12.56 -1.32 -21.49
N CYS A 144 11.72 -2.35 -21.42
CA CYS A 144 10.48 -2.27 -20.67
C CYS A 144 10.70 -1.93 -19.19
N VAL A 145 11.58 -2.66 -18.49
CA VAL A 145 11.93 -2.38 -17.08
C VAL A 145 12.84 -1.16 -16.99
N ILE A 146 13.78 -0.99 -17.92
CA ILE A 146 14.71 0.18 -17.97
C ILE A 146 13.93 1.49 -18.07
N GLY A 147 12.97 1.57 -18.97
CA GLY A 147 12.15 2.77 -19.18
C GLY A 147 11.25 3.09 -17.98
N MET A 148 10.61 2.06 -17.41
CA MET A 148 9.83 2.20 -16.19
C MET A 148 10.71 2.65 -15.02
N SER A 149 11.87 2.02 -14.81
CA SER A 149 12.82 2.40 -13.77
C SER A 149 13.36 3.83 -13.97
N TRP A 150 13.62 4.21 -15.22
CA TRP A 150 13.98 5.58 -15.57
C TRP A 150 12.92 6.60 -15.13
N ALA A 151 11.64 6.31 -15.34
CA ALA A 151 10.56 7.18 -14.93
C ALA A 151 10.49 7.33 -13.40
N TRP A 152 10.68 6.24 -12.65
CA TRP A 152 10.73 6.27 -11.19
C TRP A 152 11.95 7.05 -10.65
N ILE A 153 13.14 6.86 -11.26
CA ILE A 153 14.34 7.64 -10.92
C ILE A 153 14.10 9.13 -11.17
N LYS A 154 13.49 9.48 -12.31
CA LYS A 154 13.14 10.87 -12.63
C LYS A 154 12.09 11.47 -11.69
N ALA A 155 11.21 10.66 -11.14
CA ALA A 155 10.24 11.07 -10.12
C ALA A 155 10.86 11.29 -8.73
N GLY A 156 12.11 10.85 -8.53
CA GLY A 156 12.85 11.00 -7.26
C GLY A 156 12.82 9.77 -6.35
N SER A 157 12.40 8.59 -6.85
CA SER A 157 12.44 7.36 -6.08
C SER A 157 13.88 6.92 -5.79
N THR A 158 14.10 6.44 -4.57
CA THR A 158 15.36 5.80 -4.14
C THR A 158 15.33 4.27 -4.24
N ALA A 159 14.14 3.68 -4.50
CA ALA A 159 14.00 2.24 -4.73
C ALA A 159 14.63 1.81 -6.06
N PHE A 160 14.57 2.66 -7.07
CA PHE A 160 15.09 2.37 -8.40
C PHE A 160 16.45 3.04 -8.61
N VAL A 161 17.41 2.24 -9.06
CA VAL A 161 18.77 2.70 -9.39
C VAL A 161 19.24 2.00 -10.66
N LYS A 162 20.19 2.61 -11.39
CA LYS A 162 20.80 1.94 -12.56
C LYS A 162 21.44 0.62 -12.15
N GLY A 163 21.21 -0.44 -12.94
CA GLY A 163 21.80 -1.75 -12.71
C GLY A 163 20.92 -2.89 -13.22
N SER A 164 21.46 -4.12 -13.23
CA SER A 164 20.79 -5.31 -13.80
C SER A 164 19.47 -5.66 -13.13
N ARG A 165 19.34 -5.44 -11.82
CA ARG A 165 18.09 -5.72 -11.08
C ARG A 165 16.89 -4.96 -11.63
N TRP A 166 17.10 -3.73 -12.09
CA TRP A 166 16.05 -2.85 -12.61
C TRP A 166 16.08 -2.77 -14.14
N ALA A 167 16.48 -3.85 -14.79
CA ALA A 167 16.54 -4.00 -16.24
C ALA A 167 15.87 -5.28 -16.74
N GLY A 168 15.54 -6.23 -15.85
CA GLY A 168 14.88 -7.49 -16.19
C GLY A 168 13.61 -7.74 -15.40
N CYS A 169 12.58 -8.31 -16.05
CA CYS A 169 11.28 -8.59 -15.43
C CYS A 169 11.37 -9.65 -14.32
N ARG A 170 12.20 -10.68 -14.52
CA ARG A 170 12.42 -11.76 -13.55
C ARG A 170 13.09 -11.27 -12.28
N GLU A 171 14.12 -10.45 -12.43
CA GLU A 171 14.88 -9.85 -11.33
C GLU A 171 13.97 -8.91 -10.51
N MET A 172 13.15 -8.13 -11.19
CA MET A 172 12.19 -7.25 -10.55
C MET A 172 11.11 -8.02 -9.78
N LEU A 173 10.54 -9.08 -10.38
CA LEU A 173 9.56 -9.94 -9.70
C LEU A 173 10.18 -10.65 -8.49
N ALA A 174 11.42 -11.14 -8.61
CA ALA A 174 12.15 -11.76 -7.51
C ALA A 174 12.38 -10.79 -6.35
N ALA A 175 12.77 -9.55 -6.64
CA ALA A 175 12.93 -8.49 -5.64
C ALA A 175 11.62 -8.19 -4.92
N ALA A 176 10.50 -8.08 -5.65
CA ALA A 176 9.19 -7.82 -5.07
C ALA A 176 8.68 -8.98 -4.20
N LYS A 177 8.90 -10.23 -4.61
CA LYS A 177 8.55 -11.43 -3.83
C LYS A 177 9.31 -11.51 -2.50
N GLN A 178 10.54 -11.01 -2.47
CA GLN A 178 11.35 -10.94 -1.24
C GLN A 178 10.95 -9.78 -0.33
N GLY A 179 10.15 -8.83 -0.80
CA GLY A 179 9.80 -7.60 -0.07
C GLY A 179 11.02 -6.70 0.17
N GLY A 180 12.05 -6.82 -0.66
CA GLY A 180 13.32 -6.10 -0.55
C GLY A 180 13.47 -4.97 -1.56
N TYR A 181 14.53 -4.16 -1.38
CA TYR A 181 14.92 -3.12 -2.31
C TYR A 181 13.87 -2.00 -2.51
N GLY A 182 12.97 -1.81 -1.54
CA GLY A 182 11.95 -0.77 -1.59
C GLY A 182 10.73 -1.09 -2.46
N ILE A 183 10.51 -2.35 -2.84
CA ILE A 183 9.30 -2.82 -3.51
C ILE A 183 8.74 -4.08 -2.86
N CYS A 184 7.43 -4.30 -2.94
CA CYS A 184 6.76 -5.53 -2.52
C CYS A 184 5.54 -5.83 -3.38
N LEU A 185 5.08 -7.10 -3.37
CA LEU A 185 3.87 -7.49 -4.10
C LEU A 185 2.62 -6.81 -3.51
N THR A 186 1.67 -6.48 -4.40
CA THR A 186 0.32 -6.03 -4.05
C THR A 186 -0.73 -6.67 -4.94
N HIS A 187 -1.92 -6.89 -4.41
CA HIS A 187 -3.09 -7.35 -5.18
C HIS A 187 -4.04 -6.20 -5.54
N ASP A 188 -3.81 -5.03 -4.97
CA ASP A 188 -4.61 -3.82 -5.21
C ASP A 188 -3.65 -2.67 -5.61
N PRO A 189 -3.30 -2.56 -6.90
CA PRO A 189 -2.37 -1.55 -7.36
C PRO A 189 -3.02 -0.17 -7.43
N ASP A 190 -2.34 0.82 -6.90
CA ASP A 190 -2.68 2.22 -7.13
C ASP A 190 -2.16 2.71 -8.50
N PRO A 191 -2.78 3.76 -9.09
CA PRO A 191 -2.26 4.40 -10.28
C PRO A 191 -0.77 4.79 -10.14
N GLY A 192 0.05 4.39 -11.10
CA GLY A 192 1.50 4.56 -11.10
C GLY A 192 2.29 3.36 -10.58
N CYS A 193 1.65 2.37 -9.93
CA CYS A 193 2.33 1.15 -9.51
C CYS A 193 2.96 0.42 -10.70
N PRO A 194 4.24 0.01 -10.59
CA PRO A 194 4.85 -0.87 -11.58
C PRO A 194 4.32 -2.29 -11.45
N GLY A 195 4.43 -3.04 -12.52
CA GLY A 195 4.06 -4.45 -12.55
C GLY A 195 4.77 -5.19 -13.67
N VAL A 196 4.59 -6.50 -13.68
CA VAL A 196 5.01 -7.36 -14.78
C VAL A 196 3.86 -8.26 -15.21
N ILE A 197 3.85 -8.63 -16.49
CA ILE A 197 2.81 -9.46 -17.09
C ILE A 197 3.44 -10.72 -17.70
N ASP A 198 2.73 -11.81 -17.57
CA ASP A 198 2.97 -13.08 -18.24
C ASP A 198 1.96 -13.20 -19.41
N PHE A 199 2.46 -13.23 -20.64
CA PHE A 199 1.62 -13.31 -21.82
C PHE A 199 1.25 -14.74 -22.21
N ASN A 200 2.10 -15.70 -21.87
CA ASN A 200 2.01 -17.08 -22.34
C ASN A 200 1.51 -18.07 -21.26
N GLY A 201 1.42 -17.63 -19.98
CA GLY A 201 0.92 -18.45 -18.87
C GLY A 201 1.94 -19.44 -18.31
N ASP A 202 3.24 -19.24 -18.54
CA ASP A 202 4.30 -20.12 -18.05
C ASP A 202 4.81 -19.78 -16.63
N ALA A 203 4.14 -18.85 -15.97
CA ALA A 203 4.47 -18.30 -14.66
C ALA A 203 5.81 -17.53 -14.61
N SER A 204 6.32 -17.11 -15.77
CA SER A 204 7.48 -16.24 -15.91
C SER A 204 7.05 -14.87 -16.47
N PRO A 205 7.56 -13.76 -15.97
CA PRO A 205 7.19 -12.45 -16.48
C PRO A 205 7.88 -12.16 -17.82
N ASP A 206 7.12 -11.74 -18.82
CA ASP A 206 7.58 -11.43 -20.17
C ASP A 206 7.82 -9.94 -20.37
N HIS A 207 7.03 -9.08 -19.69
CA HIS A 207 7.04 -7.66 -19.98
C HIS A 207 6.78 -6.83 -18.71
N CYS A 208 7.28 -5.59 -18.67
CA CYS A 208 7.06 -4.64 -17.58
C CYS A 208 6.05 -3.58 -17.99
N ILE A 209 5.13 -3.28 -17.08
CA ILE A 209 3.99 -2.40 -17.28
C ILE A 209 3.84 -1.44 -16.11
N THR A 210 3.15 -0.31 -16.33
CA THR A 210 2.77 0.63 -15.27
C THR A 210 1.26 0.75 -15.21
N PHE A 211 0.66 0.51 -14.07
CA PHE A 211 -0.78 0.57 -13.86
C PHE A 211 -1.31 2.01 -13.97
N VAL A 212 -2.38 2.22 -14.73
CA VAL A 212 -3.05 3.52 -14.87
C VAL A 212 -4.41 3.50 -14.17
N LYS A 213 -5.25 2.53 -14.50
CA LYS A 213 -6.57 2.36 -13.88
C LYS A 213 -7.16 0.97 -14.15
N ASN A 214 -8.03 0.53 -13.27
CA ASN A 214 -8.90 -0.62 -13.50
C ASN A 214 -10.08 -0.18 -14.40
N ASN A 215 -10.40 -0.97 -15.41
CA ASN A 215 -11.52 -0.69 -16.30
C ASN A 215 -12.86 -1.25 -15.79
N GLY A 216 -12.83 -2.11 -14.75
CA GLY A 216 -14.04 -2.71 -14.15
C GLY A 216 -14.55 -3.96 -14.87
N ASP A 217 -13.91 -4.40 -15.95
CA ASP A 217 -14.28 -5.53 -16.79
C ASP A 217 -13.26 -6.70 -16.72
N GLY A 218 -12.40 -6.70 -15.72
CA GLY A 218 -11.29 -7.66 -15.57
C GLY A 218 -10.03 -7.24 -16.32
N THR A 219 -10.03 -6.06 -16.95
CA THR A 219 -8.85 -5.48 -17.60
C THR A 219 -8.40 -4.20 -16.91
N CYS A 220 -7.19 -3.76 -17.22
CA CYS A 220 -6.65 -2.48 -16.78
C CYS A 220 -6.01 -1.71 -17.93
N GLN A 221 -5.94 -0.41 -17.79
CA GLN A 221 -5.15 0.46 -18.63
C GLN A 221 -3.72 0.53 -18.09
N THR A 222 -2.74 0.45 -18.98
CA THR A 222 -1.32 0.50 -18.65
C THR A 222 -0.57 1.51 -19.51
N PHE A 223 0.56 2.03 -19.02
CA PHE A 223 1.60 2.66 -19.82
C PHE A 223 2.80 1.71 -19.90
N GLU A 224 3.38 1.57 -21.08
CA GLU A 224 4.39 0.56 -21.36
C GLU A 224 5.51 1.11 -22.21
N PHE A 225 6.74 0.86 -21.77
CA PHE A 225 7.95 1.02 -22.56
C PHE A 225 8.23 -0.27 -23.31
N ASN A 226 8.93 -0.20 -24.44
CA ASN A 226 9.26 -1.38 -25.25
C ASN A 226 7.99 -2.16 -25.64
N SER A 227 6.98 -1.45 -26.10
CA SER A 227 5.70 -2.01 -26.48
C SER A 227 5.40 -1.67 -27.93
N SER A 228 4.57 -2.50 -28.59
CA SER A 228 4.23 -2.30 -30.00
C SER A 228 2.78 -1.83 -30.17
N ARG A 229 2.60 -0.89 -31.09
CA ARG A 229 1.28 -0.49 -31.58
C ARG A 229 1.30 -0.44 -33.11
N ASN A 230 0.48 -1.28 -33.75
CA ASN A 230 0.42 -1.40 -35.22
C ASN A 230 1.80 -1.67 -35.86
N GLY A 231 2.63 -2.50 -35.21
CA GLY A 231 3.97 -2.84 -35.68
C GLY A 231 5.05 -1.77 -35.44
N VAL A 232 4.73 -0.70 -34.69
CA VAL A 232 5.69 0.36 -34.35
C VAL A 232 6.07 0.25 -32.87
N GLU A 233 7.36 0.06 -32.61
CA GLU A 233 7.93 -0.10 -31.28
C GLU A 233 8.19 1.25 -30.61
N GLY A 234 7.84 1.34 -29.31
CA GLY A 234 7.99 2.59 -28.58
C GLY A 234 7.37 2.57 -27.19
N VAL A 235 6.88 3.73 -26.77
CA VAL A 235 6.17 3.93 -25.50
C VAL A 235 4.68 4.13 -25.80
N TRP A 236 3.86 3.20 -25.29
CA TRP A 236 2.43 3.19 -25.62
C TRP A 236 1.54 2.99 -24.38
N ASN A 237 0.29 3.45 -24.48
CA ASN A 237 -0.76 2.99 -23.60
C ASN A 237 -1.39 1.72 -24.16
N GLN A 238 -1.68 0.77 -23.28
CA GLN A 238 -2.26 -0.53 -23.64
C GLN A 238 -3.41 -0.89 -22.69
N THR A 239 -4.16 -1.95 -23.05
CA THR A 239 -5.13 -2.60 -22.18
C THR A 239 -4.67 -4.03 -21.91
N ARG A 240 -4.62 -4.43 -20.64
CA ARG A 240 -4.11 -5.73 -20.21
C ARG A 240 -5.07 -6.46 -19.28
N PRO A 241 -5.12 -7.81 -19.30
CA PRO A 241 -5.90 -8.57 -18.32
C PRO A 241 -5.27 -8.48 -16.95
N LEU A 242 -6.03 -8.07 -15.94
CA LEU A 242 -5.54 -7.95 -14.55
C LEU A 242 -4.99 -9.26 -13.99
N ARG A 243 -5.61 -10.39 -14.32
CA ARG A 243 -5.25 -11.73 -13.83
C ARG A 243 -3.86 -12.22 -14.25
N SER A 244 -3.30 -11.67 -15.33
CA SER A 244 -1.98 -12.06 -15.85
C SER A 244 -0.85 -11.18 -15.32
N CYS A 245 -1.13 -10.29 -14.37
CA CYS A 245 -0.18 -9.31 -13.89
C CYS A 245 0.20 -9.54 -12.44
N TRP A 246 1.48 -9.33 -12.11
CA TRP A 246 1.97 -9.12 -10.76
C TRP A 246 2.24 -7.63 -10.56
N TRP A 247 1.63 -7.04 -9.54
CA TRP A 247 1.77 -5.62 -9.24
C TRP A 247 2.66 -5.39 -8.04
N PHE A 248 3.31 -4.24 -8.00
CA PHE A 248 4.26 -3.90 -6.94
C PHE A 248 3.91 -2.56 -6.30
N ASN A 249 3.87 -2.53 -4.96
CA ASN A 249 3.98 -1.29 -4.23
C ASN A 249 5.44 -0.86 -4.16
N VAL A 250 5.69 0.42 -4.31
CA VAL A 250 6.99 1.07 -4.10
C VAL A 250 6.96 1.74 -2.74
N LEU A 251 7.99 1.51 -1.94
CA LEU A 251 8.04 1.91 -0.53
C LEU A 251 8.97 3.10 -0.27
N LYS A 252 9.75 3.55 -1.27
CA LYS A 252 10.75 4.63 -1.13
C LYS A 252 10.91 5.46 -2.40
#